data_8850f0296bc5c9bee949ea868678a21b
#
_entry.id   8850f0296bc5c9bee949ea868678a21b
#
_cell.length_a   1.000
_cell.length_b   1.000
_cell.length_c   1.000
_cell.angle_alpha   90.00
_cell.angle_beta   90.00
_cell.angle_gamma   90.00
#
_symmetry.space_group_name_H-M   'P 1'
#
loop_
_entity.id
_entity.type
_entity.pdbx_description
1 polymer ?
#
loop_
_entity_poly.entity_id
_entity_poly.type
_entity_poly.pdbx_seq_one_letter_code
_entity_poly.pdbx_strand_id
1 'polypeptide(L)'
;MTTAALGLALRAAGHNFKIAIVHFMKIWDYGEVKTLKRLGIDLFRYGTTELIDPENPSPVDFEQAKLAMEKAEELVREGAYDIVILDEITVAIGFNLISLQGVVDLLENKPDNLELILTGRTCPEALIERADLVSRIDEIKHPYQKGLQARKGIEF
;
A
#
# COMPACT_ATOMS: atom_id res chain seq x y z
N MET A 1 -2.95 6.68 -6.65
CA MET A 1 -2.87 5.19 -6.60
C MET A 1 -3.58 4.67 -5.36
N THR A 2 -3.23 5.11 -4.16
CA THR A 2 -3.97 4.77 -2.92
C THR A 2 -5.49 4.93 -3.10
N THR A 3 -5.97 6.08 -3.60
CA THR A 3 -7.41 6.34 -3.81
C THR A 3 -8.07 5.31 -4.73
N ALA A 4 -7.38 4.81 -5.75
CA ALA A 4 -7.91 3.76 -6.64
C ALA A 4 -8.05 2.42 -5.90
N ALA A 5 -7.04 2.03 -5.13
CA ALA A 5 -7.09 0.82 -4.30
C ALA A 5 -8.17 0.92 -3.21
N LEU A 6 -8.32 2.08 -2.57
CA LEU A 6 -9.39 2.32 -1.60
C LEU A 6 -10.78 2.31 -2.25
N GLY A 7 -10.91 2.75 -3.51
CA GLY A 7 -12.14 2.63 -4.29
C GLY A 7 -12.55 1.17 -4.50
N LEU A 8 -11.57 0.28 -4.77
CA LEU A 8 -11.81 -1.16 -4.83
C LEU A 8 -12.22 -1.72 -3.46
N ALA A 9 -11.52 -1.34 -2.39
CA ALA A 9 -11.86 -1.75 -1.02
C ALA A 9 -13.29 -1.35 -0.65
N LEU A 10 -13.70 -0.12 -0.98
CA LEU A 10 -15.06 0.36 -0.75
C LEU A 10 -16.10 -0.48 -1.49
N ARG A 11 -15.84 -0.82 -2.76
CA ARG A 11 -16.72 -1.69 -3.57
C ARG A 11 -16.85 -3.08 -2.96
N ALA A 12 -15.74 -3.68 -2.58
CA ALA A 12 -15.69 -5.02 -2.00
C ALA A 12 -16.35 -5.07 -0.61
N ALA A 13 -16.17 -4.04 0.22
CA ALA A 13 -16.85 -3.92 1.51
C ALA A 13 -18.37 -3.90 1.36
N GLY A 14 -18.90 -3.29 0.28
CA GLY A 14 -20.33 -3.35 -0.08
C GLY A 14 -20.85 -4.76 -0.38
N HIS A 15 -19.96 -5.72 -0.62
CA HIS A 15 -20.25 -7.15 -0.81
C HIS A 15 -19.84 -8.01 0.40
N ASN A 16 -19.54 -7.39 1.54
CA ASN A 16 -19.13 -8.04 2.77
C ASN A 16 -17.80 -8.81 2.67
N PHE A 17 -16.90 -8.43 1.76
CA PHE A 17 -15.57 -9.00 1.68
C PHE A 17 -14.76 -8.58 2.91
N LYS A 18 -13.95 -9.48 3.42
CA LYS A 18 -12.97 -9.20 4.47
C LYS A 18 -11.72 -8.58 3.85
N ILE A 19 -11.36 -7.38 4.30
CA ILE A 19 -10.31 -6.58 3.68
C ILE A 19 -9.30 -6.17 4.73
N ALA A 20 -8.01 -6.36 4.43
CA ALA A 20 -6.91 -5.80 5.19
C ALA A 20 -6.08 -4.85 4.30
N ILE A 21 -5.58 -3.79 4.90
CA ILE A 21 -4.69 -2.82 4.25
C ILE A 21 -3.43 -2.68 5.09
N VAL A 22 -2.27 -2.80 4.46
CA VAL A 22 -0.98 -2.49 5.07
C VAL A 22 -0.43 -1.24 4.40
N HIS A 23 -0.30 -0.16 5.16
CA HIS A 23 0.37 1.06 4.72
C HIS A 23 1.87 0.96 5.03
N PHE A 24 2.68 1.03 4.00
CA PHE A 24 4.12 1.20 4.11
C PHE A 24 4.45 2.70 4.22
N MET A 25 5.35 3.08 5.13
CA MET A 25 5.88 4.45 5.28
C MET A 25 4.81 5.53 5.54
N LYS A 26 3.64 5.16 6.10
CA LYS A 26 2.50 6.07 6.17
C LYS A 26 1.69 5.88 7.46
N ILE A 27 1.92 6.75 8.44
CA ILE A 27 1.22 6.69 9.75
C ILE A 27 0.31 7.88 10.03
N TRP A 28 0.26 8.91 9.18
CA TRP A 28 -0.56 10.10 9.41
C TRP A 28 -2.07 9.81 9.35
N ASP A 29 -2.84 10.57 10.12
CA ASP A 29 -4.30 10.45 10.20
C ASP A 29 -4.98 11.12 9.00
N TYR A 30 -4.88 10.49 7.85
CA TYR A 30 -5.65 10.86 6.66
C TYR A 30 -7.14 10.58 6.83
N GLY A 31 -7.97 11.26 6.04
CA GLY A 31 -9.42 11.14 6.11
C GLY A 31 -9.93 9.71 5.92
N GLU A 32 -9.28 8.93 5.04
CA GLU A 32 -9.61 7.54 4.77
C GLU A 32 -9.49 6.62 5.99
N VAL A 33 -8.53 6.85 6.90
CA VAL A 33 -8.32 6.05 8.12
C VAL A 33 -9.60 5.94 8.94
N LYS A 34 -10.31 7.07 9.11
CA LYS A 34 -11.56 7.13 9.87
C LYS A 34 -12.69 6.37 9.17
N THR A 35 -12.73 6.44 7.84
CA THR A 35 -13.76 5.79 7.03
C THR A 35 -13.54 4.28 6.97
N LEU A 36 -12.30 3.83 6.74
CA LEU A 36 -11.94 2.42 6.73
C LEU A 36 -12.34 1.72 8.02
N LYS A 37 -12.06 2.36 9.17
CA LYS A 37 -12.48 1.84 10.48
C LYS A 37 -14.01 1.68 10.61
N ARG A 38 -14.80 2.65 10.08
CA ARG A 38 -16.27 2.57 10.10
C ARG A 38 -16.81 1.44 9.22
N LEU A 39 -16.09 1.11 8.16
CA LEU A 39 -16.44 0.03 7.23
C LEU A 39 -15.98 -1.36 7.72
N GLY A 40 -15.30 -1.44 8.88
CA GLY A 40 -14.78 -2.69 9.40
C GLY A 40 -13.59 -3.25 8.59
N ILE A 41 -12.87 -2.36 7.87
CA ILE A 41 -11.66 -2.71 7.13
C ILE A 41 -10.48 -2.62 8.09
N ASP A 42 -9.70 -3.69 8.19
CA ASP A 42 -8.52 -3.75 9.03
C ASP A 42 -7.38 -2.96 8.40
N LEU A 43 -6.80 -2.04 9.17
CA LEU A 43 -5.75 -1.15 8.71
C LEU A 43 -4.53 -1.23 9.62
N PHE A 44 -3.41 -1.66 9.04
CA PHE A 44 -2.10 -1.73 9.67
C PHE A 44 -1.21 -0.65 9.08
N ARG A 45 -0.60 0.20 9.91
CA ARG A 45 0.18 1.36 9.46
C ARG A 45 1.58 1.31 10.03
N TYR A 46 2.57 1.40 9.18
CA TYR A 46 3.98 1.38 9.51
C TYR A 46 4.68 2.58 8.90
N GLY A 47 5.66 3.12 9.60
CA GLY A 47 6.41 4.29 9.18
C GLY A 47 6.69 5.24 10.34
N THR A 48 7.15 6.43 10.00
CA THR A 48 7.44 7.52 10.95
C THR A 48 6.63 8.77 10.57
N THR A 49 6.67 9.80 11.42
CA THR A 49 6.06 11.10 11.13
C THR A 49 6.94 11.95 10.20
N GLU A 50 8.17 11.53 9.96
CA GLU A 50 9.12 12.21 9.09
C GLU A 50 9.05 11.66 7.67
N LEU A 51 9.36 12.48 6.69
CA LEU A 51 9.53 12.04 5.32
C LEU A 51 10.86 11.28 5.19
N ILE A 52 10.82 10.13 4.55
CA ILE A 52 12.01 9.33 4.32
C ILE A 52 12.89 10.01 3.27
N ASP A 53 14.18 10.16 3.57
CA ASP A 53 15.18 10.49 2.56
C ASP A 53 15.55 9.21 1.79
N PRO A 54 15.18 9.09 0.50
CA PRO A 54 15.44 7.86 -0.26
C PRO A 54 16.92 7.55 -0.45
N GLU A 55 17.80 8.57 -0.37
CA GLU A 55 19.24 8.38 -0.54
C GLU A 55 19.93 7.98 0.79
N ASN A 56 19.28 8.28 1.93
CA ASN A 56 19.81 7.97 3.25
C ASN A 56 18.72 7.62 4.26
N PRO A 57 18.00 6.48 4.06
CA PRO A 57 16.96 6.06 5.00
C PRO A 57 17.54 5.80 6.39
N SER A 58 16.79 6.15 7.43
CA SER A 58 17.18 5.92 8.81
C SER A 58 17.00 4.44 9.23
N PRO A 59 17.72 3.98 10.29
CA PRO A 59 17.50 2.62 10.82
C PRO A 59 16.04 2.33 11.19
N VAL A 60 15.29 3.34 11.63
CA VAL A 60 13.86 3.19 11.97
C VAL A 60 13.02 2.97 10.72
N ASP A 61 13.36 3.58 9.58
CA ASP A 61 12.65 3.36 8.33
C ASP A 61 12.77 1.91 7.86
N PHE A 62 13.95 1.31 7.98
CA PHE A 62 14.17 -0.12 7.70
C PHE A 62 13.38 -1.01 8.66
N GLU A 63 13.39 -0.71 9.96
CA GLU A 63 12.64 -1.47 10.95
C GLU A 63 11.13 -1.42 10.67
N GLN A 64 10.58 -0.24 10.41
CA GLN A 64 9.16 -0.07 10.11
C GLN A 64 8.76 -0.77 8.81
N ALA A 65 9.57 -0.69 7.77
CA ALA A 65 9.34 -1.39 6.51
C ALA A 65 9.39 -2.91 6.67
N LYS A 66 10.32 -3.42 7.49
CA LYS A 66 10.41 -4.83 7.85
C LYS A 66 9.15 -5.30 8.57
N LEU A 67 8.69 -4.57 9.59
CA LEU A 67 7.45 -4.89 10.31
C LEU A 67 6.22 -4.87 9.39
N ALA A 68 6.17 -3.93 8.43
CA ALA A 68 5.10 -3.89 7.42
C ALA A 68 5.13 -5.15 6.54
N MET A 69 6.31 -5.60 6.12
CA MET A 69 6.47 -6.80 5.30
C MET A 69 6.10 -8.07 6.07
N GLU A 70 6.55 -8.20 7.33
CA GLU A 70 6.18 -9.30 8.21
C GLU A 70 4.66 -9.39 8.41
N LYS A 71 3.97 -8.25 8.56
CA LYS A 71 2.51 -8.19 8.63
C LYS A 71 1.86 -8.61 7.30
N ALA A 72 2.39 -8.17 6.17
CA ALA A 72 1.88 -8.58 4.86
C ALA A 72 1.98 -10.10 4.67
N GLU A 73 3.13 -10.69 5.03
CA GLU A 73 3.35 -12.14 4.99
C GLU A 73 2.40 -12.91 5.92
N GLU A 74 2.17 -12.41 7.14
CA GLU A 74 1.22 -12.97 8.08
C GLU A 74 -0.19 -13.01 7.49
N LEU A 75 -0.70 -11.86 6.99
CA LEU A 75 -2.04 -11.74 6.43
C LEU A 75 -2.26 -12.63 5.21
N VAL A 76 -1.27 -12.73 4.33
CA VAL A 76 -1.31 -13.61 3.16
C VAL A 76 -1.31 -15.08 3.56
N ARG A 77 -0.45 -15.47 4.51
CA ARG A 77 -0.35 -16.85 5.00
C ARG A 77 -1.59 -17.32 5.75
N GLU A 78 -2.20 -16.46 6.56
CA GLU A 78 -3.37 -16.80 7.36
C GLU A 78 -4.61 -17.08 6.52
N GLY A 79 -4.72 -16.46 5.33
CA GLY A 79 -5.85 -16.65 4.41
C GLY A 79 -7.20 -16.23 4.98
N ALA A 80 -7.19 -15.33 5.99
CA ALA A 80 -8.40 -14.88 6.67
C ALA A 80 -9.14 -13.76 5.93
N TYR A 81 -8.52 -13.19 4.90
CA TYR A 81 -9.02 -12.06 4.12
C TYR A 81 -9.32 -12.47 2.68
N ASP A 82 -10.31 -11.82 2.08
CA ASP A 82 -10.60 -11.95 0.66
C ASP A 82 -9.70 -11.01 -0.16
N ILE A 83 -9.34 -9.86 0.43
CA ILE A 83 -8.51 -8.83 -0.22
C ILE A 83 -7.45 -8.33 0.77
N VAL A 84 -6.20 -8.27 0.32
CA VAL A 84 -5.10 -7.60 1.01
C VAL A 84 -4.52 -6.51 0.10
N ILE A 85 -4.44 -5.29 0.62
CA ILE A 85 -3.85 -4.14 -0.09
C ILE A 85 -2.54 -3.76 0.58
N LEU A 86 -1.46 -3.74 -0.19
CA LEU A 86 -0.13 -3.32 0.23
C LEU A 86 0.16 -1.94 -0.37
N ASP A 87 -0.23 -0.90 0.38
CA ASP A 87 -0.15 0.49 -0.10
C ASP A 87 1.26 1.05 0.05
N GLU A 88 1.80 1.61 -1.04
CA GLU A 88 3.16 2.14 -1.21
C GLU A 88 4.29 1.07 -1.15
N ILE A 89 3.98 -0.22 -1.27
CA ILE A 89 5.00 -1.28 -1.21
C ILE A 89 6.05 -1.13 -2.33
N THR A 90 5.66 -0.72 -3.54
CA THR A 90 6.63 -0.56 -4.63
C THR A 90 7.55 0.64 -4.41
N VAL A 91 7.12 1.65 -3.63
CA VAL A 91 8.00 2.74 -3.20
C VAL A 91 9.00 2.25 -2.16
N ALA A 92 8.58 1.40 -1.22
CA ALA A 92 9.48 0.79 -0.23
C ALA A 92 10.58 -0.06 -0.90
N ILE A 93 10.25 -0.77 -2.00
CA ILE A 93 11.26 -1.44 -2.85
C ILE A 93 12.20 -0.41 -3.47
N GLY A 94 11.65 0.65 -4.07
CA GLY A 94 12.44 1.69 -4.73
C GLY A 94 13.40 2.43 -3.79
N PHE A 95 13.06 2.53 -2.51
CA PHE A 95 13.92 3.08 -1.46
C PHE A 95 14.84 2.04 -0.82
N ASN A 96 14.86 0.81 -1.34
CA ASN A 96 15.64 -0.32 -0.82
C ASN A 96 15.34 -0.66 0.67
N LEU A 97 14.17 -0.31 1.17
CA LEU A 97 13.75 -0.63 2.54
C LEU A 97 13.35 -2.10 2.69
N ILE A 98 12.83 -2.69 1.61
CA ILE A 98 12.50 -4.11 1.49
C ILE A 98 13.06 -4.68 0.19
N SER A 99 13.30 -5.99 0.16
CA SER A 99 13.82 -6.63 -1.04
C SER A 99 12.72 -6.92 -2.06
N LEU A 100 13.01 -6.71 -3.34
CA LEU A 100 12.12 -7.13 -4.43
C LEU A 100 11.82 -8.63 -4.37
N GLN A 101 12.83 -9.47 -4.06
CA GLN A 101 12.66 -10.92 -3.98
C GLN A 101 11.63 -11.30 -2.91
N GLY A 102 11.64 -10.68 -1.73
CA GLY A 102 10.66 -10.94 -0.69
C GLY A 102 9.22 -10.67 -1.15
N VAL A 103 9.02 -9.61 -1.95
CA VAL A 103 7.69 -9.32 -2.53
C VAL A 103 7.32 -10.32 -3.62
N VAL A 104 8.27 -10.75 -4.44
CA VAL A 104 8.05 -11.83 -5.43
C VAL A 104 7.65 -13.13 -4.72
N ASP A 105 8.38 -13.52 -3.67
CA ASP A 105 8.07 -14.72 -2.89
C ASP A 105 6.66 -14.64 -2.27
N LEU A 106 6.24 -13.43 -1.81
CA LEU A 106 4.89 -13.20 -1.29
C LEU A 106 3.82 -13.43 -2.37
N LEU A 107 4.05 -12.94 -3.60
CA LEU A 107 3.15 -13.14 -4.74
C LEU A 107 3.04 -14.62 -5.12
N GLU A 108 4.16 -15.34 -5.15
CA GLU A 108 4.22 -16.75 -5.56
C GLU A 108 3.58 -17.69 -4.52
N ASN A 109 3.56 -17.28 -3.25
CA ASN A 109 3.01 -18.07 -2.14
C ASN A 109 1.61 -17.64 -1.69
N LYS A 110 0.97 -16.67 -2.35
CA LYS A 110 -0.37 -16.25 -1.98
C LYS A 110 -1.40 -17.34 -2.28
N PRO A 111 -2.43 -17.53 -1.45
CA PRO A 111 -3.56 -18.40 -1.78
C PRO A 111 -4.29 -17.94 -3.05
N ASP A 112 -4.78 -18.89 -3.85
CA ASP A 112 -5.48 -18.59 -5.13
C ASP A 112 -6.74 -17.73 -4.93
N ASN A 113 -7.41 -17.88 -3.80
CA ASN A 113 -8.63 -17.14 -3.48
C ASN A 113 -8.38 -15.75 -2.85
N LEU A 114 -7.13 -15.36 -2.66
CA LEU A 114 -6.78 -14.04 -2.15
C LEU A 114 -6.53 -13.05 -3.29
N GLU A 115 -7.25 -11.95 -3.30
CA GLU A 115 -6.94 -10.81 -4.15
C GLU A 115 -5.86 -9.95 -3.47
N LEU A 116 -4.68 -9.85 -4.08
CA LEU A 116 -3.55 -9.09 -3.55
C LEU A 116 -3.28 -7.87 -4.41
N ILE A 117 -3.36 -6.68 -3.82
CA ILE A 117 -3.23 -5.40 -4.54
C ILE A 117 -1.99 -4.67 -4.03
N LEU A 118 -1.09 -4.35 -4.95
CA LEU A 118 0.11 -3.57 -4.68
C LEU A 118 -0.05 -2.17 -5.25
N THR A 119 0.37 -1.15 -4.52
CA THR A 119 0.42 0.23 -5.03
C THR A 119 1.80 0.84 -4.84
N GLY A 120 2.06 1.91 -5.60
CA GLY A 120 3.25 2.74 -5.47
C GLY A 120 3.60 3.46 -6.77
N ARG A 121 4.61 4.33 -6.75
CA ARG A 121 4.92 5.23 -7.87
C ARG A 121 5.66 4.55 -9.01
N THR A 122 6.58 3.68 -8.66
CA THR A 122 7.40 2.92 -9.62
C THR A 122 7.19 1.43 -9.34
N CYS A 123 6.93 0.65 -10.38
CA CYS A 123 6.75 -0.79 -10.23
C CYS A 123 7.90 -1.51 -10.97
N PRO A 124 8.66 -2.38 -10.28
CA PRO A 124 9.63 -3.23 -10.94
C PRO A 124 8.98 -4.13 -11.99
N GLU A 125 9.65 -4.33 -13.12
CA GLU A 125 9.14 -5.16 -14.24
C GLU A 125 8.79 -6.58 -13.77
N ALA A 126 9.59 -7.15 -12.89
CA ALA A 126 9.34 -8.47 -12.33
C ALA A 126 7.98 -8.63 -11.61
N LEU A 127 7.42 -7.55 -11.07
CA LEU A 127 6.07 -7.54 -10.49
C LEU A 127 5.01 -7.32 -11.56
N ILE A 128 5.29 -6.49 -12.57
CA ILE A 128 4.40 -6.26 -13.71
C ILE A 128 4.15 -7.56 -14.48
N GLU A 129 5.20 -8.34 -14.74
CA GLU A 129 5.11 -9.61 -15.45
C GLU A 129 4.29 -10.68 -14.71
N ARG A 130 4.21 -10.58 -13.38
CA ARG A 130 3.45 -11.53 -12.52
C ARG A 130 2.04 -11.10 -12.22
N ALA A 131 1.71 -9.85 -12.48
CA ALA A 131 0.39 -9.30 -12.16
C ALA A 131 -0.64 -9.70 -13.22
N ASP A 132 -1.83 -10.11 -12.79
CA ASP A 132 -2.97 -10.37 -13.68
C ASP A 132 -3.59 -9.08 -14.24
N LEU A 133 -3.47 -7.97 -13.50
CA LEU A 133 -3.96 -6.65 -13.88
C LEU A 133 -2.95 -5.56 -13.47
N VAL A 134 -2.54 -4.75 -14.43
CA VAL A 134 -1.71 -3.57 -14.17
C VAL A 134 -2.43 -2.32 -14.64
N SER A 135 -2.56 -1.34 -13.74
CA SER A 135 -3.10 -0.02 -14.05
C SER A 135 -2.03 1.04 -13.82
N ARG A 136 -1.78 1.86 -14.83
CA ARG A 136 -0.90 3.00 -14.73
C ARG A 136 -1.71 4.29 -14.62
N ILE A 137 -1.38 5.13 -13.63
CA ILE A 137 -2.03 6.42 -13.40
C ILE A 137 -0.99 7.51 -13.62
N ASP A 138 -1.17 8.28 -14.69
CA ASP A 138 -0.27 9.36 -15.05
C ASP A 138 -0.79 10.71 -14.54
N GLU A 139 0.11 11.51 -13.97
CA GLU A 139 -0.16 12.88 -13.58
C GLU A 139 -0.05 13.80 -14.82
N ILE A 140 -1.18 14.07 -15.47
CA ILE A 140 -1.21 14.99 -16.64
C ILE A 140 -1.13 16.45 -16.19
N LYS A 141 -1.78 16.79 -15.07
CA LYS A 141 -1.74 18.12 -14.44
C LYS A 141 -1.94 17.96 -12.94
N HIS A 142 -1.21 18.71 -12.14
CA HIS A 142 -1.40 18.74 -10.70
C HIS A 142 -1.46 20.18 -10.18
N PRO A 143 -2.40 20.51 -9.26
CA PRO A 143 -2.53 21.85 -8.68
C PRO A 143 -1.27 22.30 -7.94
N TYR A 144 -0.50 21.39 -7.37
CA TYR A 144 0.77 21.66 -6.70
C TYR A 144 1.77 22.38 -7.59
N GLN A 145 1.80 22.07 -8.90
CA GLN A 145 2.64 22.74 -9.90
C GLN A 145 2.32 24.24 -10.05
N LYS A 146 1.13 24.65 -9.57
CA LYS A 146 0.70 26.05 -9.49
C LYS A 146 0.77 26.64 -8.09
N GLY A 147 1.47 25.96 -7.16
CA GLY A 147 1.65 26.40 -5.78
C GLY A 147 0.48 26.12 -4.85
N LEU A 148 -0.56 25.37 -5.29
CA LEU A 148 -1.67 25.00 -4.41
C LEU A 148 -1.22 23.92 -3.42
N GLN A 149 -1.35 24.22 -2.13
CA GLN A 149 -1.02 23.29 -1.06
C GLN A 149 -2.09 22.19 -0.91
N ALA A 150 -1.71 21.08 -0.25
CA ALA A 150 -2.60 19.97 0.04
C ALA A 150 -3.82 20.43 0.87
N ARG A 151 -5.01 19.95 0.50
CA ARG A 151 -6.31 20.37 1.07
C ARG A 151 -6.95 19.22 1.82
N LYS A 152 -7.53 19.54 2.97
CA LYS A 152 -8.29 18.58 3.76
C LYS A 152 -9.49 18.05 2.99
N GLY A 153 -9.64 16.73 2.98
CA GLY A 153 -10.73 16.03 2.30
C GLY A 153 -10.53 15.86 0.78
N ILE A 154 -9.40 16.37 0.23
CA ILE A 154 -9.02 16.21 -1.18
C ILE A 154 -7.72 15.43 -1.28
N GLU A 155 -6.62 15.96 -0.70
CA GLU A 155 -5.33 15.29 -0.70
C GLU A 155 -5.05 14.52 0.62
N PHE A 156 -5.75 14.85 1.73
CA PHE A 156 -5.62 14.18 3.03
C PHE A 156 -6.90 14.19 3.87
#